data_fc2dc5401a982e969c9b3f7c80e09a3e
#
_entry.id   fc2dc5401a982e969c9b3f7c80e09a3e
#
_cell.length_a   1.000
_cell.length_b   1.000
_cell.length_c   1.000
_cell.angle_alpha   90.00
_cell.angle_beta   90.00
_cell.angle_gamma   90.00
#
_symmetry.space_group_name_H-M   'P 1'
#
loop_
_entity.id
_entity.type
_entity.pdbx_description
1 polymer ?
#
loop_
_entity_poly.entity_id
_entity_poly.type
_entity_poly.pdbx_seq_one_letter_code
_entity_poly.pdbx_strand_id
1 'polypeptide(L)'
;FGQKDAQQLAIIRKMVQDLNFDIQIVGCPIIREEDGLAKSSRNTYLSEEERKAALCLSRAVKAGQDIICKGIKAEEVLTKMREIIEAEPLAKIDYVSMVDALDMQPVEIVEKDVLVAMAVYIGKTRLIDNFSYEV
;
A
#
# COMPACT_ATOMS: atom_id res chain seq x y z
N PHE A 1 6.28 -14.78 2.44
CA PHE A 1 6.10 -13.47 3.10
C PHE A 1 4.88 -12.75 2.51
N GLY A 2 4.17 -11.98 3.35
CA GLY A 2 2.97 -11.28 2.93
C GLY A 2 3.25 -10.03 2.10
N GLN A 3 2.47 -9.81 1.05
CA GLN A 3 2.57 -8.62 0.20
C GLN A 3 2.17 -7.33 0.93
N LYS A 4 1.44 -7.43 2.04
CA LYS A 4 1.05 -6.26 2.84
C LYS A 4 2.27 -5.51 3.38
N ASP A 5 3.30 -6.22 3.86
CA ASP A 5 4.59 -5.66 4.23
C ASP A 5 5.51 -5.60 3.01
N ALA A 6 5.13 -4.79 2.04
CA ALA A 6 5.78 -4.74 0.73
C ALA A 6 7.26 -4.39 0.81
N GLN A 7 7.64 -3.47 1.70
CA GLN A 7 9.03 -3.10 1.91
C GLN A 7 9.85 -4.27 2.43
N GLN A 8 9.33 -4.99 3.42
CA GLN A 8 9.99 -6.18 3.97
C GLN A 8 10.19 -7.24 2.88
N LEU A 9 9.14 -7.50 2.08
CA LEU A 9 9.19 -8.46 1.00
C LEU A 9 10.25 -8.07 -0.05
N ALA A 10 10.32 -6.80 -0.43
CA ALA A 10 11.31 -6.29 -1.37
C ALA A 10 12.74 -6.44 -0.85
N ILE A 11 12.96 -6.12 0.42
CA ILE A 11 14.28 -6.26 1.07
C ILE A 11 14.70 -7.73 1.12
N ILE A 12 13.81 -8.63 1.48
CA ILE A 12 14.10 -10.07 1.55
C ILE A 12 14.42 -10.63 0.18
N ARG A 13 13.66 -10.25 -0.85
CA ARG A 13 13.94 -10.66 -2.24
C ARG A 13 15.31 -10.17 -2.70
N LYS A 14 15.65 -8.93 -2.40
CA LYS A 14 16.94 -8.35 -2.73
C LYS A 14 18.08 -9.07 -2.02
N MET A 15 17.92 -9.38 -0.75
CA MET A 15 18.91 -10.12 0.04
C MET A 15 19.16 -11.52 -0.55
N VAL A 16 18.11 -12.24 -0.88
CA VAL A 16 18.20 -13.59 -1.47
C VAL A 16 18.93 -13.53 -2.81
N GLN A 17 18.64 -12.53 -3.63
CA GLN A 17 19.30 -12.32 -4.92
C GLN A 17 20.77 -11.97 -4.75
N ASP A 18 21.09 -10.99 -3.89
CA ASP A 18 22.46 -10.48 -3.72
C ASP A 18 23.39 -11.50 -3.06
N LEU A 19 22.88 -12.28 -2.12
CA LEU A 19 23.65 -13.31 -1.42
C LEU A 19 23.57 -14.69 -2.11
N ASN A 20 22.87 -14.75 -3.24
CA ASN A 20 22.72 -15.97 -4.05
C ASN A 20 22.23 -17.18 -3.23
N PHE A 21 21.27 -16.98 -2.34
CA PHE A 21 20.64 -18.08 -1.62
C PHE A 21 19.80 -18.93 -2.56
N ASP A 22 19.91 -20.24 -2.45
CA ASP A 22 19.14 -21.20 -3.25
C ASP A 22 17.76 -21.45 -2.63
N ILE A 23 16.97 -20.36 -2.55
CA ILE A 23 15.59 -20.41 -2.04
C ILE A 23 14.69 -19.52 -2.90
N GLN A 24 13.42 -19.89 -2.96
CA GLN A 24 12.41 -19.11 -3.64
C GLN A 24 11.60 -18.31 -2.63
N ILE A 25 11.49 -17.01 -2.85
CA ILE A 25 10.64 -16.14 -2.02
C ILE A 25 9.27 -16.02 -2.70
N VAL A 26 8.23 -16.46 -2.00
CA VAL A 26 6.84 -16.37 -2.48
C VAL A 26 6.14 -15.23 -1.76
N GLY A 27 5.66 -14.26 -2.52
CA GLY A 27 4.82 -13.18 -2.01
C GLY A 27 3.37 -13.65 -1.92
N CYS A 28 2.81 -13.61 -0.71
CA CYS A 28 1.41 -14.00 -0.49
C CYS A 28 0.50 -12.78 -0.60
N PRO A 29 -0.65 -12.89 -1.32
CA PRO A 29 -1.59 -11.78 -1.46
C PRO A 29 -2.06 -11.25 -0.10
N ILE A 30 -2.44 -9.97 -0.09
CA ILE A 30 -3.03 -9.34 1.09
C ILE A 30 -4.37 -10.01 1.40
N ILE A 31 -4.53 -10.48 2.64
CA ILE A 31 -5.81 -11.01 3.12
C ILE A 31 -6.62 -9.84 3.68
N ARG A 32 -7.87 -9.75 3.27
CA ARG A 32 -8.77 -8.66 3.67
C ARG A 32 -9.97 -9.18 4.44
N GLU A 33 -10.50 -8.33 5.34
CA GLU A 33 -11.81 -8.53 5.94
C GLU A 33 -12.91 -8.37 4.88
N GLU A 34 -14.14 -8.77 5.18
CA GLU A 34 -15.26 -8.70 4.22
C GLU A 34 -15.50 -7.29 3.67
N ASP A 35 -15.25 -6.26 4.47
CA ASP A 35 -15.42 -4.85 4.08
C ASP A 35 -14.19 -4.25 3.38
N GLY A 36 -13.15 -5.03 3.15
CA GLY A 36 -11.96 -4.65 2.41
C GLY A 36 -10.76 -4.24 3.27
N LEU A 37 -10.91 -4.08 4.58
CA LEU A 37 -9.78 -3.72 5.44
C LEU A 37 -8.73 -4.84 5.43
N ALA A 38 -7.46 -4.48 5.16
CA ALA A 38 -6.37 -5.43 5.21
C ALA A 38 -6.24 -6.01 6.63
N LYS A 39 -6.21 -7.33 6.74
CA LYS A 39 -6.10 -8.00 8.05
C LYS A 39 -4.80 -7.66 8.75
N SER A 40 -4.90 -7.32 10.03
CA SER A 40 -3.77 -7.01 10.88
C SER A 40 -4.16 -7.21 12.34
N SER A 41 -3.21 -7.63 13.16
CA SER A 41 -3.42 -7.66 14.61
C SER A 41 -3.68 -6.26 15.18
N ARG A 42 -3.20 -5.21 14.51
CA ARG A 42 -3.45 -3.81 14.90
C ARG A 42 -4.91 -3.40 14.78
N ASN A 43 -5.70 -4.08 13.98
CA ASN A 43 -7.13 -3.81 13.84
C ASN A 43 -7.89 -3.97 15.16
N THR A 44 -7.38 -4.79 16.08
CA THR A 44 -7.99 -4.99 17.40
C THR A 44 -7.89 -3.77 18.31
N TYR A 45 -6.98 -2.84 18.02
CA TYR A 45 -6.83 -1.60 18.79
C TYR A 45 -7.80 -0.50 18.36
N LEU A 46 -8.55 -0.71 17.28
CA LEU A 46 -9.47 0.28 16.74
C LEU A 46 -10.80 0.25 17.49
N SER A 47 -11.32 1.43 17.85
CA SER A 47 -12.69 1.56 18.31
C SER A 47 -13.65 1.27 17.15
N GLU A 48 -14.94 1.17 17.44
CA GLU A 48 -15.95 0.93 16.39
C GLU A 48 -15.95 2.04 15.32
N GLU A 49 -15.85 3.30 15.75
CA GLU A 49 -15.75 4.44 14.83
C GLU A 49 -14.45 4.42 14.04
N GLU A 50 -13.33 4.14 14.71
CA GLU A 50 -12.03 4.03 14.07
C GLU A 50 -11.99 2.88 13.07
N ARG A 51 -12.64 1.76 13.38
CA ARG A 51 -12.75 0.62 12.48
C ARG A 51 -13.46 0.97 11.17
N LYS A 52 -14.50 1.77 11.24
CA LYS A 52 -15.22 2.29 10.07
C LYS A 52 -14.35 3.29 9.31
N ALA A 53 -13.69 4.20 10.02
CA ALA A 53 -12.77 5.19 9.44
C ALA A 53 -11.62 4.52 8.70
N ALA A 54 -11.12 3.40 9.19
CA ALA A 54 -10.01 2.65 8.60
C ALA A 54 -10.30 2.14 7.18
N LEU A 55 -11.57 2.05 6.79
CA LEU A 55 -11.95 1.67 5.43
C LEU A 55 -11.51 2.69 4.37
N CYS A 56 -11.11 3.89 4.78
CA CYS A 56 -10.57 4.89 3.84
C CYS A 56 -9.31 4.38 3.13
N LEU A 57 -8.50 3.53 3.78
CA LEU A 57 -7.34 2.92 3.15
C LEU A 57 -7.74 2.02 1.98
N SER A 58 -8.69 1.15 2.21
CA SER A 58 -9.23 0.25 1.17
C SER A 58 -9.86 1.03 0.02
N ARG A 59 -10.63 2.08 0.32
CA ARG A 59 -11.22 2.95 -0.70
C ARG A 59 -10.16 3.68 -1.51
N ALA A 60 -9.09 4.16 -0.87
CA ALA A 60 -7.99 4.82 -1.54
C ALA A 60 -7.25 3.87 -2.48
N VAL A 61 -6.97 2.65 -2.02
CA VAL A 61 -6.36 1.60 -2.85
C VAL A 61 -7.20 1.33 -4.09
N LYS A 62 -8.50 1.14 -3.92
CA LYS A 62 -9.41 0.88 -5.03
C LYS A 62 -9.46 2.03 -6.03
N ALA A 63 -9.52 3.27 -5.53
CA ALA A 63 -9.52 4.45 -6.40
C ALA A 63 -8.21 4.58 -7.17
N GLY A 64 -7.07 4.32 -6.54
CA GLY A 64 -5.78 4.30 -7.21
C GLY A 64 -5.72 3.25 -8.31
N GLN A 65 -6.20 2.05 -8.03
CA GLN A 65 -6.27 0.95 -9.00
C GLN A 65 -7.16 1.28 -10.19
N ASP A 66 -8.24 2.03 -9.96
CA ASP A 66 -9.19 2.36 -11.03
C ASP A 66 -8.63 3.37 -12.03
N ILE A 67 -7.72 4.24 -11.61
CA ILE A 67 -7.19 5.30 -12.47
C ILE A 67 -5.78 5.04 -12.99
N ILE A 68 -5.03 4.13 -12.36
CA ILE A 68 -3.64 3.87 -12.75
C ILE A 68 -3.57 3.24 -14.13
N CYS A 69 -2.67 3.75 -14.96
CA CYS A 69 -2.39 3.21 -16.28
C CYS A 69 -0.98 3.61 -16.71
N LYS A 70 -0.44 2.93 -17.72
CA LYS A 70 0.86 3.27 -18.29
C LYS A 70 0.86 4.70 -18.83
N GLY A 71 1.84 5.49 -18.43
CA GLY A 71 1.99 6.86 -18.87
C GLY A 71 1.32 7.90 -17.98
N ILE A 72 0.54 7.50 -16.97
CA ILE A 72 -0.08 8.45 -16.02
C ILE A 72 1.02 9.01 -15.09
N LYS A 73 0.82 10.26 -14.67
CA LYS A 73 1.70 10.85 -13.66
C LYS A 73 1.39 10.24 -12.30
N ALA A 74 2.43 9.86 -11.57
CA ALA A 74 2.30 9.32 -10.22
C ALA A 74 1.49 10.26 -9.32
N GLU A 75 1.74 11.56 -9.43
CA GLU A 75 1.05 12.57 -8.62
C GLU A 75 -0.47 12.55 -8.80
N GLU A 76 -0.98 12.27 -10.00
CA GLU A 76 -2.42 12.16 -10.25
C GLU A 76 -3.04 11.02 -9.45
N VAL A 77 -2.38 9.86 -9.42
CA VAL A 77 -2.83 8.69 -8.64
C VAL A 77 -2.76 9.00 -7.15
N LEU A 78 -1.64 9.53 -6.69
CA LEU A 78 -1.42 9.81 -5.27
C LEU A 78 -2.35 10.90 -4.75
N THR A 79 -2.59 11.95 -5.52
CA THR A 79 -3.53 13.02 -5.17
C THR A 79 -4.93 12.46 -4.97
N LYS A 80 -5.39 11.60 -5.88
CA LYS A 80 -6.71 10.97 -5.77
C LYS A 80 -6.82 10.14 -4.50
N MET A 81 -5.79 9.37 -4.18
CA MET A 81 -5.77 8.56 -2.96
C MET A 81 -5.76 9.42 -1.71
N ARG A 82 -4.96 10.48 -1.68
CA ARG A 82 -4.91 11.43 -0.56
C ARG A 82 -6.25 12.09 -0.31
N GLU A 83 -6.94 12.54 -1.35
CA GLU A 83 -8.27 13.15 -1.24
C GLU A 83 -9.26 12.25 -0.52
N ILE A 84 -9.25 10.96 -0.84
CA ILE A 84 -10.13 9.98 -0.23
C ILE A 84 -9.80 9.79 1.25
N ILE A 85 -8.51 9.71 1.59
CA ILE A 85 -8.07 9.53 2.98
C ILE A 85 -8.35 10.80 3.80
N GLU A 86 -8.05 11.97 3.24
CA GLU A 86 -8.25 13.25 3.90
C GLU A 86 -9.71 13.60 4.13
N ALA A 87 -10.63 13.00 3.37
CA ALA A 87 -12.06 13.14 3.61
C ALA A 87 -12.52 12.47 4.91
N GLU A 88 -11.69 11.58 5.47
CA GLU A 88 -11.98 10.92 6.75
C GLU A 88 -11.35 11.71 7.91
N PRO A 89 -12.16 12.31 8.80
CA PRO A 89 -11.63 13.17 9.88
C PRO A 89 -10.70 12.45 10.86
N LEU A 90 -10.87 11.15 11.05
CA LEU A 90 -10.06 10.36 11.98
C LEU A 90 -8.72 9.90 11.38
N ALA A 91 -8.54 10.10 10.09
CA ALA A 91 -7.35 9.65 9.38
C ALA A 91 -6.29 10.75 9.31
N LYS A 92 -5.04 10.36 9.59
CA LYS A 92 -3.87 11.23 9.41
C LYS A 92 -2.85 10.48 8.57
N ILE A 93 -2.55 11.01 7.40
CA ILE A 93 -1.60 10.40 6.48
C ILE A 93 -0.18 10.51 7.05
N ASP A 94 0.52 9.37 7.15
CA ASP A 94 1.95 9.33 7.37
C ASP A 94 2.67 9.47 6.01
N TYR A 95 2.37 8.57 5.07
CA TYR A 95 2.79 8.72 3.68
C TYR A 95 1.83 8.02 2.72
N VAL A 96 1.82 8.51 1.48
CA VAL A 96 1.26 7.84 0.31
C VAL A 96 2.27 8.05 -0.80
N SER A 97 2.83 6.97 -1.35
CA SER A 97 3.91 7.08 -2.33
C SER A 97 3.82 6.00 -3.41
N MET A 98 4.43 6.31 -4.55
CA MET A 98 4.60 5.37 -5.66
C MET A 98 6.08 5.21 -5.91
N VAL A 99 6.53 3.96 -5.93
CA VAL A 99 7.92 3.61 -6.15
C VAL A 99 8.04 2.55 -7.24
N ASP A 100 9.22 2.49 -7.85
CA ASP A 100 9.56 1.40 -8.77
C ASP A 100 9.52 0.06 -8.00
N ALA A 101 8.87 -0.94 -8.59
CA ALA A 101 8.71 -2.23 -7.93
C ALA A 101 10.02 -2.98 -7.74
N LEU A 102 11.06 -2.62 -8.48
CA LEU A 102 12.35 -3.30 -8.46
C LEU A 102 13.33 -2.66 -7.50
N ASP A 103 13.55 -1.34 -7.64
CA ASP A 103 14.58 -0.62 -6.87
C ASP A 103 14.03 0.26 -5.75
N MET A 104 12.70 0.34 -5.63
CA MET A 104 12.00 1.12 -4.58
C MET A 104 12.28 2.64 -4.66
N GLN A 105 12.73 3.14 -5.81
CA GLN A 105 12.94 4.57 -6.01
C GLN A 105 11.64 5.27 -6.39
N PRO A 106 11.46 6.55 -5.98
CA PRO A 106 10.27 7.32 -6.35
C PRO A 106 10.07 7.40 -7.86
N VAL A 107 8.81 7.33 -8.27
CA VAL A 107 8.40 7.35 -9.69
C VAL A 107 7.58 8.61 -9.97
N GLU A 108 7.89 9.28 -11.08
CA GLU A 108 7.12 10.45 -11.55
C GLU A 108 6.04 10.07 -12.55
N ILE A 109 6.35 9.14 -13.44
CA ILE A 109 5.44 8.66 -14.49
C ILE A 109 5.45 7.14 -14.50
N VAL A 110 4.30 6.52 -14.66
CA VAL A 110 4.17 5.06 -14.70
C VAL A 110 4.63 4.54 -16.06
N GLU A 111 5.88 4.08 -16.11
CA GLU A 111 6.49 3.50 -17.31
C GLU A 111 6.94 2.05 -17.09
N LYS A 112 7.12 1.66 -15.84
CA LYS A 112 7.53 0.30 -15.41
C LYS A 112 6.57 -0.18 -14.32
N ASP A 113 6.76 -1.40 -13.88
CA ASP A 113 6.01 -1.95 -12.75
C ASP A 113 6.25 -1.10 -11.50
N VAL A 114 5.19 -0.74 -10.82
CA VAL A 114 5.23 0.15 -9.65
C VAL A 114 4.52 -0.47 -8.46
N LEU A 115 4.94 -0.03 -7.27
CA LEU A 115 4.29 -0.29 -6.01
C LEU A 115 3.74 1.03 -5.47
N VAL A 116 2.45 1.05 -5.18
CA VAL A 116 1.80 2.18 -4.52
C VAL A 116 1.51 1.77 -3.09
N ALA A 117 2.11 2.46 -2.14
CA ALA A 117 2.04 2.12 -0.73
C ALA A 117 1.61 3.31 0.11
N MET A 118 0.94 3.02 1.21
CA MET A 118 0.51 4.04 2.15
C MET A 118 0.63 3.58 3.59
N ALA A 119 0.81 4.55 4.48
CA ALA A 119 0.66 4.38 5.91
C ALA A 119 -0.19 5.53 6.45
N VAL A 120 -1.21 5.19 7.21
CA VAL A 120 -2.20 6.14 7.71
C VAL A 120 -2.47 5.86 9.19
N TYR A 121 -2.43 6.91 10.02
CA TYR A 121 -2.87 6.81 11.41
C TYR A 121 -4.37 6.97 11.49
N ILE A 122 -5.03 6.01 12.13
CA ILE A 122 -6.43 6.13 12.54
C ILE A 122 -6.41 6.24 14.06
N GLY A 123 -6.64 7.44 14.58
CA GLY A 123 -6.35 7.71 15.97
C GLY A 123 -4.85 7.52 16.25
N LYS A 124 -4.52 6.60 17.14
CA LYS A 124 -3.14 6.26 17.50
C LYS A 124 -2.59 5.05 16.75
N THR A 125 -3.44 4.36 15.98
CA THR A 125 -3.06 3.13 15.31
C THR A 125 -2.58 3.40 13.90
N ARG A 126 -1.35 2.99 13.60
CA ARG A 126 -0.78 3.10 12.26
C ARG A 126 -1.15 1.87 11.44
N LEU A 127 -1.88 2.10 10.36
CA LEU A 127 -2.29 1.05 9.42
C LEU A 127 -1.58 1.25 8.08
N ILE A 128 -1.29 0.14 7.42
CA ILE A 128 -0.67 0.13 6.10
C ILE A 128 -1.53 -0.61 5.08
N ASP A 129 -1.41 -0.21 3.83
CA ASP A 129 -1.99 -0.91 2.70
C ASP A 129 -1.18 -0.58 1.44
N ASN A 130 -1.35 -1.36 0.40
CA ASN A 130 -0.66 -1.13 -0.86
C ASN A 130 -1.34 -1.86 -2.02
N PHE A 131 -0.91 -1.53 -3.23
CA PHE A 131 -1.18 -2.34 -4.41
C PHE A 131 -0.01 -2.21 -5.39
N SER A 132 0.12 -3.19 -6.26
CA SER A 132 1.10 -3.19 -7.34
C SER A 132 0.40 -3.01 -8.68
N TYR A 133 1.07 -2.38 -9.62
CA TYR A 133 0.62 -2.27 -11.00
C TYR A 133 1.72 -2.76 -11.94
N GLU A 134 1.37 -3.71 -12.79
CA GLU A 134 2.26 -4.25 -13.81
C GLU A 134 1.89 -3.64 -15.17
N VAL A 135 2.90 -3.10 -15.81
CA VAL A 135 2.77 -2.42 -17.11
C VAL A 135 2.59 -3.40 -18.27
#